data_8e20ada0a64fba940ff9dc2006046844
#
_entry.id   8e20ada0a64fba940ff9dc2006046844
#
_cell.length_a   1.000
_cell.length_b   1.000
_cell.length_c   1.000
_cell.angle_alpha   90.00
_cell.angle_beta   90.00
_cell.angle_gamma   90.00
#
_symmetry.space_group_name_H-M   'P 1'
#
loop_
_entity.id
_entity.type
_entity.pdbx_description
1 polymer ?
#
loop_
_entity_poly.entity_id
_entity_poly.type
_entity_poly.pdbx_seq_one_letter_code
_entity_poly.pdbx_strand_id
1 'polypeptide(L)'
;MLSHDCQIRVWYKHTDQMAICHHSNYICYYEAARSEFLRALGMSFAEVERRGIMMPMLEVQSKYRKPAYFDELLTVRIILREMPSTRINFFYEIYNERGDLLNTGMTQLGFIHSDSRRPCRCPEWFLELIRSRWTE
;
A
#
# COMPACT_ATOMS: atom_id res chain seq x y z
N MET A 1 -11.57 -3.35 10.78
CA MET A 1 -10.65 -2.53 9.98
C MET A 1 -9.23 -2.82 10.39
N LEU A 2 -8.30 -2.70 9.48
CA LEU A 2 -6.90 -3.00 9.73
C LEU A 2 -6.05 -1.87 9.16
N SER A 3 -5.06 -1.39 9.93
CA SER A 3 -4.16 -0.35 9.45
C SER A 3 -2.73 -0.60 9.93
N HIS A 4 -1.78 -0.03 9.22
CA HIS A 4 -0.37 -0.14 9.55
C HIS A 4 0.35 1.13 9.09
N ASP A 5 1.26 1.63 9.91
CA ASP A 5 2.07 2.80 9.59
C ASP A 5 3.48 2.36 9.23
N CYS A 6 4.00 2.89 8.13
CA CYS A 6 5.41 2.72 7.81
C CYS A 6 6.04 4.09 7.56
N GLN A 7 7.33 4.21 7.80
CA GLN A 7 8.05 5.47 7.63
C GLN A 7 8.94 5.41 6.41
N ILE A 8 8.95 6.51 5.65
CA ILE A 8 9.73 6.64 4.43
C ILE A 8 10.42 7.99 4.44
N ARG A 9 11.72 7.99 4.19
CA ARG A 9 12.50 9.22 4.02
C ARG A 9 12.42 9.67 2.57
N VAL A 10 12.13 10.94 2.34
CA VAL A 10 12.18 11.52 0.99
C VAL A 10 13.65 11.68 0.59
N TRP A 11 14.08 10.90 -0.40
CA TRP A 11 15.46 10.95 -0.91
C TRP A 11 15.60 12.04 -1.95
N TYR A 12 16.83 12.48 -2.16
CA TYR A 12 17.13 13.53 -3.15
C TYR A 12 16.60 13.15 -4.53
N LYS A 13 16.74 11.88 -4.94
CA LYS A 13 16.25 11.41 -6.24
C LYS A 13 14.73 11.46 -6.37
N HIS A 14 13.99 11.59 -5.26
CA HIS A 14 12.54 11.71 -5.28
C HIS A 14 12.07 13.13 -5.57
N THR A 15 12.98 14.11 -5.53
CA THR A 15 12.62 15.52 -5.66
C THR A 15 12.79 16.00 -7.11
N ASP A 16 12.10 17.09 -7.42
CA ASP A 16 12.18 17.74 -8.73
C ASP A 16 12.91 19.10 -8.61
N GLN A 17 12.83 19.89 -9.68
CA GLN A 17 13.48 21.21 -9.71
C GLN A 17 12.93 22.20 -8.68
N MET A 18 11.73 21.94 -8.14
CA MET A 18 11.11 22.77 -7.11
C MET A 18 11.49 22.31 -5.70
N ALA A 19 12.38 21.33 -5.58
CA ALA A 19 12.84 20.74 -4.31
C ALA A 19 11.73 20.02 -3.53
N ILE A 20 10.63 19.68 -4.20
CA ILE A 20 9.54 18.92 -3.62
C ILE A 20 9.49 17.51 -4.21
N CYS A 21 8.89 16.60 -3.46
CA CYS A 21 8.74 15.22 -3.91
C CYS A 21 7.89 15.17 -5.19
N HIS A 22 8.45 14.58 -6.24
CA HIS A 22 7.74 14.44 -7.51
C HIS A 22 6.55 13.50 -7.34
N HIS A 23 5.43 13.84 -7.96
CA HIS A 23 4.16 13.12 -7.78
C HIS A 23 4.24 11.63 -8.08
N SER A 24 5.13 11.20 -8.98
CA SER A 24 5.28 9.79 -9.35
C SER A 24 5.77 8.92 -8.20
N ASN A 25 6.43 9.49 -7.20
CA ASN A 25 7.01 8.72 -6.11
C ASN A 25 5.96 8.25 -5.09
N TYR A 26 4.81 8.90 -5.03
CA TYR A 26 3.78 8.54 -4.06
C TYR A 26 3.23 7.13 -4.29
N ILE A 27 3.13 6.71 -5.54
CA ILE A 27 2.70 5.35 -5.88
C ILE A 27 3.72 4.33 -5.38
N CYS A 28 5.01 4.64 -5.47
CA CYS A 28 6.08 3.82 -4.90
C CYS A 28 5.97 3.75 -3.38
N TYR A 29 5.60 4.85 -2.73
CA TYR A 29 5.38 4.87 -1.28
C TYR A 29 4.21 3.98 -0.89
N TYR A 30 3.15 3.95 -1.69
CA TYR A 30 2.03 3.04 -1.47
C TYR A 30 2.47 1.58 -1.56
N GLU A 31 3.32 1.25 -2.54
CA GLU A 31 3.85 -0.09 -2.69
C GLU A 31 4.69 -0.50 -1.49
N ALA A 32 5.55 0.39 -1.02
CA ALA A 32 6.35 0.14 0.18
C ALA A 32 5.45 -0.13 1.39
N ALA A 33 4.38 0.65 1.53
CA ALA A 33 3.42 0.49 2.63
C ALA A 33 2.70 -0.86 2.53
N ARG A 34 2.33 -1.30 1.31
CA ARG A 34 1.72 -2.62 1.11
C ARG A 34 2.67 -3.75 1.52
N SER A 35 3.94 -3.63 1.17
CA SER A 35 4.95 -4.63 1.54
C SER A 35 5.10 -4.73 3.04
N GLU A 36 5.16 -3.60 3.73
CA GLU A 36 5.25 -3.58 5.19
C GLU A 36 3.97 -4.09 5.86
N PHE A 37 2.81 -3.80 5.27
CA PHE A 37 1.54 -4.33 5.74
C PHE A 37 1.54 -5.85 5.72
N LEU A 38 1.97 -6.46 4.61
CA LEU A 38 2.06 -7.92 4.51
C LEU A 38 3.04 -8.50 5.52
N ARG A 39 4.20 -7.86 5.70
CA ARG A 39 5.16 -8.31 6.70
C ARG A 39 4.57 -8.28 8.11
N ALA A 40 3.80 -7.25 8.42
CA ALA A 40 3.12 -7.15 9.72
C ALA A 40 2.10 -8.27 9.91
N LEU A 41 1.53 -8.80 8.84
CA LEU A 41 0.66 -9.97 8.88
C LEU A 41 1.42 -11.29 8.94
N GLY A 42 2.76 -11.26 8.86
CA GLY A 42 3.57 -12.46 8.85
C GLY A 42 3.73 -13.08 7.47
N MET A 43 3.55 -12.29 6.41
CA MET A 43 3.60 -12.76 5.03
C MET A 43 4.47 -11.81 4.21
N SER A 44 4.98 -12.27 3.07
CA SER A 44 5.67 -11.43 2.10
C SER A 44 5.04 -11.63 0.72
N PHE A 45 5.26 -10.69 -0.19
CA PHE A 45 4.82 -10.88 -1.58
C PHE A 45 5.44 -12.12 -2.20
N ALA A 46 6.70 -12.42 -1.89
CA ALA A 46 7.36 -13.63 -2.38
C ALA A 46 6.63 -14.90 -1.93
N GLU A 47 6.14 -14.92 -0.69
CA GLU A 47 5.38 -16.06 -0.18
C GLU A 47 4.01 -16.16 -0.85
N VAL A 48 3.35 -15.04 -1.09
CA VAL A 48 2.07 -15.02 -1.82
C VAL A 48 2.27 -15.62 -3.22
N GLU A 49 3.32 -15.22 -3.92
CA GLU A 49 3.64 -15.74 -5.24
C GLU A 49 3.97 -17.24 -5.21
N ARG A 50 4.73 -17.68 -4.20
CA ARG A 50 5.03 -19.10 -4.04
C ARG A 50 3.78 -19.95 -3.83
N ARG A 51 2.77 -19.38 -3.22
CA ARG A 51 1.47 -20.05 -3.04
C ARG A 51 0.58 -19.99 -4.28
N GLY A 52 1.13 -19.47 -5.38
CA GLY A 52 0.46 -19.49 -6.68
C GLY A 52 -0.51 -18.36 -6.93
N ILE A 53 -0.39 -17.26 -6.19
CA ILE A 53 -1.29 -16.11 -6.31
C ILE A 53 -0.47 -14.86 -6.68
N MET A 54 -0.98 -14.11 -7.64
CA MET A 54 -0.47 -12.79 -7.99
C MET A 54 -1.58 -11.76 -7.79
N MET A 55 -1.18 -10.54 -7.49
CA MET A 55 -2.13 -9.46 -7.20
C MET A 55 -1.88 -8.30 -8.16
N PRO A 56 -2.49 -8.34 -9.36
CA PRO A 56 -2.30 -7.26 -10.33
C PRO A 56 -2.98 -5.98 -9.88
N MET A 57 -2.35 -4.84 -10.21
CA MET A 57 -2.91 -3.53 -9.95
C MET A 57 -4.00 -3.23 -10.95
N LEU A 58 -5.19 -2.88 -10.47
CA LEU A 58 -6.34 -2.55 -11.30
C LEU A 58 -6.61 -1.05 -11.36
N GLU A 59 -6.38 -0.34 -10.24
CA GLU A 59 -6.65 1.09 -10.18
C GLU A 59 -5.77 1.75 -9.14
N VAL A 60 -5.33 2.98 -9.43
CA VAL A 60 -4.59 3.82 -8.50
C VAL A 60 -5.22 5.20 -8.51
N GLN A 61 -5.46 5.76 -7.32
CA GLN A 61 -5.88 7.14 -7.15
C GLN A 61 -4.93 7.80 -6.18
N SER A 62 -4.60 9.06 -6.44
CA SER A 62 -3.72 9.83 -5.57
C SER A 62 -4.14 11.29 -5.61
N LYS A 63 -4.29 11.89 -4.44
CA LYS A 63 -4.63 13.31 -4.29
C LYS A 63 -3.53 14.01 -3.53
N TYR A 64 -3.02 15.09 -4.09
CA TYR A 64 -1.87 15.83 -3.57
C TYR A 64 -2.38 17.08 -2.87
N ARG A 65 -2.20 17.14 -1.56
CA ARG A 65 -2.73 18.24 -0.73
C ARG A 65 -1.67 19.25 -0.37
N LYS A 66 -0.49 18.79 0.06
CA LYS A 66 0.66 19.62 0.42
C LYS A 66 1.92 18.93 -0.05
N PRO A 67 2.97 19.67 -0.40
CA PRO A 67 4.22 19.05 -0.86
C PRO A 67 5.00 18.40 0.28
N ALA A 68 5.71 17.35 -0.05
CA ALA A 68 6.76 16.79 0.79
C ALA A 68 8.11 17.31 0.26
N TYR A 69 9.07 17.52 1.16
CA TYR A 69 10.37 18.09 0.82
C TYR A 69 11.48 17.06 1.03
N PHE A 70 12.61 17.34 0.39
CA PHE A 70 13.80 16.51 0.56
C PHE A 70 14.12 16.30 2.05
N ASP A 71 14.48 15.07 2.36
CA ASP A 71 14.91 14.61 3.69
C ASP A 71 13.83 14.58 4.77
N GLU A 72 12.59 14.92 4.43
CA GLU A 72 11.49 14.75 5.39
C GLU A 72 11.23 13.26 5.64
N LEU A 73 10.91 12.92 6.88
CA LEU A 73 10.47 11.57 7.24
C LEU A 73 8.95 11.54 7.20
N LEU A 74 8.42 10.77 6.27
CA LEU A 74 6.97 10.65 6.08
C LEU A 74 6.43 9.41 6.78
N THR A 75 5.22 9.52 7.31
CA THR A 75 4.46 8.37 7.77
C THR A 75 3.41 8.04 6.72
N VAL A 76 3.48 6.83 6.19
CA VAL A 76 2.50 6.31 5.22
C VAL A 76 1.62 5.33 5.96
N ARG A 77 0.36 5.72 6.14
CA ARG A 77 -0.65 4.86 6.76
C ARG A 77 -1.41 4.13 5.69
N ILE A 78 -1.38 2.79 5.73
CA ILE A 78 -2.18 1.95 4.85
C ILE A 78 -3.36 1.41 5.64
N ILE A 79 -4.55 1.45 5.04
CA ILE A 79 -5.80 1.11 5.69
C ILE A 79 -6.56 0.12 4.83
N LEU A 80 -6.97 -1.00 5.44
CA LEU A 80 -7.87 -1.96 4.83
C LEU A 80 -9.21 -1.84 5.56
N ARG A 81 -10.21 -1.33 4.85
CA ARG A 81 -11.54 -1.03 5.44
C ARG A 81 -12.49 -2.19 5.35
N GLU A 82 -12.34 -3.03 4.34
CA GLU A 82 -13.25 -4.14 4.06
C GLU A 82 -12.46 -5.42 3.81
N MET A 83 -13.06 -6.54 4.17
CA MET A 83 -12.48 -7.84 3.84
C MET A 83 -12.45 -8.00 2.32
N PRO A 84 -11.33 -8.47 1.76
CA PRO A 84 -11.26 -8.67 0.32
C PRO A 84 -12.13 -9.85 -0.15
N SER A 85 -12.53 -9.78 -1.42
CA SER A 85 -13.25 -10.86 -2.08
C SER A 85 -12.53 -11.22 -3.39
N THR A 86 -12.98 -10.74 -4.53
CA THR A 86 -12.26 -10.84 -5.80
C THR A 86 -11.25 -9.73 -5.97
N ARG A 87 -11.34 -8.70 -5.13
CA ARG A 87 -10.45 -7.53 -5.14
C ARG A 87 -10.13 -7.14 -3.73
N ILE A 88 -9.01 -6.44 -3.57
CA ILE A 88 -8.61 -5.83 -2.31
C ILE A 88 -8.36 -4.34 -2.53
N ASN A 89 -8.93 -3.51 -1.67
CA ASN A 89 -8.80 -2.06 -1.75
C ASN A 89 -8.02 -1.56 -0.55
N PHE A 90 -6.91 -0.89 -0.82
CA PHE A 90 -6.12 -0.23 0.21
C PHE A 90 -6.28 1.27 0.10
N PHE A 91 -6.40 1.93 1.24
CA PHE A 91 -6.42 3.39 1.34
C PHE A 91 -5.14 3.85 2.02
N TYR A 92 -4.67 5.03 1.64
CA TYR A 92 -3.41 5.57 2.13
C TYR A 92 -3.57 7.00 2.60
N GLU A 93 -2.87 7.33 3.68
CA GLU A 93 -2.71 8.70 4.16
C GLU A 93 -1.23 8.91 4.41
N ILE A 94 -0.69 10.00 3.86
CA ILE A 94 0.73 10.32 4.04
C ILE A 94 0.84 11.60 4.84
N TYR A 95 1.59 11.55 5.92
CA TYR A 95 1.79 12.65 6.86
C TYR A 95 3.27 13.01 6.95
N ASN A 96 3.57 14.29 7.18
CA ASN A 96 4.94 14.72 7.54
C ASN A 96 5.12 14.63 9.06
N GLU A 97 6.31 15.02 9.53
CA GLU A 97 6.64 14.93 10.96
C GLU A 97 5.83 15.90 11.82
N ARG A 98 5.28 16.96 11.21
CA ARG A 98 4.39 17.90 11.90
C ARG A 98 2.95 17.39 12.00
N GLY A 99 2.66 16.27 11.38
CA GLY A 99 1.31 15.71 11.35
C GLY A 99 0.41 16.29 10.26
N ASP A 100 0.97 17.07 9.31
CA ASP A 100 0.19 17.56 8.19
C ASP A 100 -0.13 16.44 7.23
N LEU A 101 -1.37 16.36 6.79
CA LEU A 101 -1.79 15.42 5.77
C LEU A 101 -1.35 15.94 4.40
N LEU A 102 -0.41 15.25 3.77
CA LEU A 102 0.18 15.65 2.50
C LEU A 102 -0.52 15.03 1.30
N ASN A 103 -1.00 13.81 1.46
CA ASN A 103 -1.50 13.02 0.33
C ASN A 103 -2.49 11.98 0.83
N THR A 104 -3.51 11.71 0.02
CA THR A 104 -4.41 10.58 0.22
C THR A 104 -4.46 9.77 -1.06
N GLY A 105 -4.59 8.46 -0.92
CA GLY A 105 -4.62 7.59 -2.08
C GLY A 105 -5.43 6.33 -1.89
N MET A 106 -5.59 5.62 -2.98
CA MET A 106 -6.27 4.32 -3.00
C MET A 106 -5.62 3.45 -4.08
N THR A 107 -5.46 2.17 -3.79
CA THR A 107 -5.10 1.18 -4.79
C THR A 107 -6.09 0.03 -4.73
N GLN A 108 -6.48 -0.45 -5.89
CA GLN A 108 -7.28 -1.65 -6.02
C GLN A 108 -6.47 -2.71 -6.74
N LEU A 109 -6.34 -3.88 -6.14
CA LEU A 109 -5.66 -5.01 -6.73
C LEU A 109 -6.64 -6.16 -6.88
N GLY A 110 -6.41 -7.00 -7.89
CA GLY A 110 -7.15 -8.23 -8.06
C GLY A 110 -6.36 -9.42 -7.53
N PHE A 111 -6.91 -10.61 -7.71
CA PHE A 111 -6.24 -11.86 -7.43
C PHE A 111 -6.32 -12.74 -8.67
N ILE A 112 -5.18 -13.31 -9.07
CA ILE A 112 -5.13 -14.26 -10.18
C ILE A 112 -4.26 -15.44 -9.77
N HIS A 113 -4.54 -16.59 -10.38
CA HIS A 113 -3.65 -17.74 -10.30
C HIS A 113 -2.40 -17.45 -11.13
N SER A 114 -1.22 -17.66 -10.55
CA SER A 114 0.04 -17.32 -11.24
C SER A 114 0.32 -18.18 -12.47
N ASP A 115 -0.15 -19.44 -12.48
CA ASP A 115 0.06 -20.36 -13.60
C ASP A 115 -0.89 -20.07 -14.78
N SER A 116 -2.17 -19.98 -14.53
CA SER A 116 -3.19 -19.81 -15.58
C SER A 116 -3.48 -18.36 -15.91
N ARG A 117 -3.11 -17.42 -15.03
CA ARG A 117 -3.44 -16.00 -15.11
C ARG A 117 -4.94 -15.72 -15.01
N ARG A 118 -5.72 -16.70 -14.57
CA ARG A 118 -7.17 -16.53 -14.41
C ARG A 118 -7.51 -15.85 -13.09
N PRO A 119 -8.52 -14.97 -13.11
CA PRO A 119 -9.00 -14.33 -11.88
C PRO A 119 -9.47 -15.36 -10.85
N CYS A 120 -9.27 -15.04 -9.59
CA CYS A 120 -9.75 -15.86 -8.48
C CYS A 120 -10.15 -14.96 -7.32
N ARG A 121 -10.72 -15.58 -6.29
CA ARG A 121 -11.04 -14.87 -5.06
C ARG A 121 -9.81 -14.82 -4.16
N CYS A 122 -9.82 -13.90 -3.21
CA CYS A 122 -8.80 -13.87 -2.17
C CYS A 122 -8.73 -15.24 -1.49
N PRO A 123 -7.54 -15.86 -1.43
CA PRO A 123 -7.40 -17.19 -0.85
C PRO A 123 -7.80 -17.20 0.63
N GLU A 124 -8.34 -18.33 1.09
CA GLU A 124 -8.79 -18.48 2.48
C GLU A 124 -7.64 -18.25 3.48
N TRP A 125 -6.42 -18.71 3.17
CA TRP A 125 -5.29 -18.50 4.06
C TRP A 125 -4.94 -17.01 4.22
N PHE A 126 -5.16 -16.21 3.19
CA PHE A 126 -4.94 -14.76 3.25
C PHE A 126 -6.05 -14.10 4.08
N LEU A 127 -7.29 -14.50 3.85
CA LEU A 127 -8.43 -14.01 4.64
C LEU A 127 -8.25 -14.29 6.12
N GLU A 128 -7.74 -15.47 6.47
CA GLU A 128 -7.48 -15.83 7.86
C GLU A 128 -6.44 -14.94 8.51
N LEU A 129 -5.37 -14.62 7.78
CA LEU A 129 -4.35 -13.69 8.27
C LEU A 129 -4.96 -12.32 8.58
N ILE A 130 -5.81 -11.82 7.69
CA ILE A 130 -6.48 -10.55 7.88
C ILE A 130 -7.44 -10.60 9.07
N ARG A 131 -8.26 -11.66 9.16
CA ARG A 131 -9.21 -11.83 10.24
C ARG A 131 -8.53 -11.87 11.61
N SER A 132 -7.36 -12.49 11.68
CA SER A 132 -6.63 -12.63 12.95
C SER A 132 -6.21 -11.28 13.54
N ARG A 133 -6.11 -10.25 12.71
CA ARG A 133 -5.72 -8.89 13.10
C ARG A 133 -6.85 -7.88 12.96
N TRP A 134 -8.03 -8.34 12.54
CA TRP A 134 -9.15 -7.44 12.25
C TRP A 134 -9.66 -6.77 13.53
N THR A 135 -9.83 -5.44 13.49
CA THR A 135 -10.43 -4.66 14.56
C THR A 135 -11.63 -3.90 14.02
N GLU A 136 -12.66 -3.76 14.83
CA GLU A 136 -13.88 -3.07 14.43
C GLU A 136 -13.93 -1.61 14.85
#